data_ae72f5274bcd1156c792780d15ec5c33
#
_entry.id   ae72f5274bcd1156c792780d15ec5c33
#
_cell.length_a   1.000
_cell.length_b   1.000
_cell.length_c   1.000
_cell.angle_alpha   90.00
_cell.angle_beta   90.00
_cell.angle_gamma   90.00
#
_symmetry.space_group_name_H-M   'P 1'
#
loop_
_entity.id
_entity.type
_entity.pdbx_description
1 polymer ?
#
loop_
_entity_poly.entity_id
_entity_poly.type
_entity_poly.pdbx_seq_one_letter_code
_entity_poly.pdbx_strand_id
1 'polypeptide(L)'
;DQLAALHAVPTDLEALAKLGRPERFVERQIERWLGVRREHAVRDLPELFSLGEWLQRNVPVASAPAVIHGDYHLDNTLASKEHPEILAIIDWELATVGDCYMDVALMLMFWGDYRTQEPPAFSALQAVSRRAAVVSRRELAGRWAESLGRPLNHMNFYICLLYTSDAADDMFR
;
A
#
# COMPACT_ATOMS: atom_id res chain seq x y z
N ASP A 1 14.43 1.72 -4.09
CA ASP A 1 15.33 2.28 -3.05
C ASP A 1 14.70 3.44 -2.27
N GLN A 2 13.93 4.36 -2.90
CA GLN A 2 13.34 5.52 -2.21
C GLN A 2 12.32 5.13 -1.14
N LEU A 3 11.46 4.15 -1.43
CA LEU A 3 10.50 3.64 -0.43
C LEU A 3 11.21 3.01 0.78
N ALA A 4 12.29 2.28 0.54
CA ALA A 4 13.10 1.72 1.64
C ALA A 4 13.75 2.82 2.48
N ALA A 5 14.24 3.89 1.83
CA ALA A 5 14.80 5.05 2.54
C ALA A 5 13.74 5.76 3.41
N LEU A 6 12.51 5.91 2.90
CA LEU A 6 11.39 6.44 3.69
C LEU A 6 11.12 5.58 4.93
N HIS A 7 11.01 4.27 4.74
CA HIS A 7 10.71 3.34 5.84
C HIS A 7 11.86 3.16 6.84
N ALA A 8 13.07 3.62 6.50
CA ALA A 8 14.24 3.64 7.40
C ALA A 8 14.29 4.90 8.28
N VAL A 9 13.44 5.89 8.04
CA VAL A 9 13.39 7.10 8.86
C VAL A 9 13.01 6.74 10.30
N PRO A 10 13.80 7.16 11.31
CA PRO A 10 13.47 6.92 12.72
C PRO A 10 12.12 7.53 13.09
N THR A 11 11.25 6.74 13.72
CA THR A 11 9.88 7.18 14.07
C THR A 11 9.77 7.90 15.42
N ASP A 12 10.84 7.92 16.18
CA ASP A 12 10.96 8.61 17.48
C ASP A 12 11.33 10.10 17.35
N LEU A 13 11.44 10.62 16.14
CA LEU A 13 11.66 12.04 15.89
C LEU A 13 10.48 12.88 16.41
N GLU A 14 10.76 13.94 17.16
CA GLU A 14 9.73 14.83 17.71
C GLU A 14 8.80 15.40 16.64
N ALA A 15 9.34 15.69 15.45
CA ALA A 15 8.57 16.17 14.29
C ALA A 15 7.48 15.18 13.84
N LEU A 16 7.66 13.88 14.10
CA LEU A 16 6.72 12.82 13.70
C LEU A 16 5.71 12.46 14.80
N ALA A 17 5.85 13.00 16.01
CA ALA A 17 5.01 12.65 17.15
C ALA A 17 3.50 12.89 16.91
N LYS A 18 3.15 13.78 15.98
CA LYS A 18 1.76 14.09 15.63
C LYS A 18 1.30 13.47 14.31
N LEU A 19 2.20 12.80 13.58
CA LEU A 19 1.90 12.27 12.25
C LEU A 19 0.94 11.07 12.31
N GLY A 20 1.01 10.26 13.37
CA GLY A 20 0.13 9.11 13.51
C GLY A 20 0.38 8.29 14.78
N ARG A 21 -0.39 7.23 14.94
CA ARG A 21 -0.27 6.27 16.03
C ARG A 21 -0.03 4.88 15.46
N PRO A 22 1.14 4.27 15.70
CA PRO A 22 1.49 2.96 15.15
C PRO A 22 0.76 1.78 15.82
N GLU A 23 0.31 1.95 17.08
CA GLU A 23 -0.29 0.85 17.84
C GLU A 23 -1.55 0.34 17.18
N ARG A 24 -1.64 -0.96 16.97
CA ARG A 24 -2.77 -1.62 16.30
C ARG A 24 -3.14 -0.97 14.96
N PHE A 25 -2.14 -0.53 14.21
CA PHE A 25 -2.37 0.21 12.98
C PHE A 25 -3.22 -0.59 11.98
N VAL A 26 -2.84 -1.82 11.68
CA VAL A 26 -3.53 -2.69 10.70
C VAL A 26 -4.95 -3.02 11.15
N GLU A 27 -5.14 -3.36 12.43
CA GLU A 27 -6.47 -3.64 12.99
C GLU A 27 -7.40 -2.43 12.85
N ARG A 28 -6.89 -1.22 13.14
CA ARG A 28 -7.69 0.01 12.99
C ARG A 28 -8.07 0.28 11.53
N GLN A 29 -7.19 -0.04 10.57
CA GLN A 29 -7.55 0.08 9.15
C GLN A 29 -8.70 -0.86 8.79
N ILE A 30 -8.65 -2.10 9.24
CA ILE A 30 -9.72 -3.09 9.01
C ILE A 30 -11.02 -2.64 9.69
N GLU A 31 -10.95 -2.21 10.95
CA GLU A 31 -12.11 -1.73 11.72
C GLU A 31 -12.77 -0.53 11.04
N ARG A 32 -11.96 0.45 10.60
CA ARG A 32 -12.43 1.63 9.85
C ARG A 32 -13.13 1.23 8.56
N TRP A 33 -12.50 0.39 7.77
CA TRP A 33 -13.04 -0.09 6.50
C TRP A 33 -14.38 -0.82 6.70
N LEU A 34 -14.46 -1.76 7.66
CA LEU A 34 -15.69 -2.46 7.98
C LEU A 34 -16.79 -1.52 8.51
N GLY A 35 -16.41 -0.49 9.28
CA GLY A 35 -17.34 0.54 9.76
C GLY A 35 -17.97 1.30 8.61
N VAL A 36 -17.16 1.85 7.71
CA VAL A 36 -17.62 2.57 6.51
C VAL A 36 -18.56 1.69 5.67
N ARG A 37 -18.19 0.42 5.49
CA ARG A 37 -19.01 -0.54 4.74
C ARG A 37 -20.39 -0.79 5.38
N ARG A 38 -20.45 -0.91 6.70
CA ARG A 38 -21.74 -1.11 7.41
C ARG A 38 -22.66 0.10 7.30
N GLU A 39 -22.09 1.29 7.31
CA GLU A 39 -22.84 2.55 7.26
C GLU A 39 -23.32 2.90 5.85
N HIS A 40 -22.56 2.54 4.81
CA HIS A 40 -22.79 3.02 3.45
C HIS A 40 -23.00 1.90 2.41
N ALA A 41 -23.29 0.68 2.83
CA ALA A 41 -23.50 -0.43 1.90
C ALA A 41 -24.73 -0.19 1.00
N VAL A 42 -24.49 0.02 -0.29
CA VAL A 42 -25.53 0.13 -1.32
C VAL A 42 -26.06 -1.25 -1.73
N ARG A 43 -25.24 -2.27 -1.58
CA ARG A 43 -25.55 -3.67 -1.88
C ARG A 43 -25.13 -4.57 -0.73
N ASP A 44 -25.90 -5.64 -0.53
CA ASP A 44 -25.46 -6.70 0.38
C ASP A 44 -24.33 -7.53 -0.30
N LEU A 45 -23.18 -7.57 0.36
CA LEU A 45 -21.99 -8.29 -0.11
C LEU A 45 -21.43 -9.13 1.06
N PRO A 46 -22.08 -10.24 1.40
CA PRO A 46 -21.69 -11.06 2.55
C PRO A 46 -20.26 -11.58 2.46
N GLU A 47 -19.74 -11.80 1.24
CA GLU A 47 -18.36 -12.24 1.01
C GLU A 47 -17.34 -11.19 1.49
N LEU A 48 -17.63 -9.90 1.33
CA LEU A 48 -16.75 -8.82 1.83
C LEU A 48 -16.72 -8.79 3.36
N PHE A 49 -17.86 -8.99 4.01
CA PHE A 49 -17.89 -9.07 5.48
C PHE A 49 -17.16 -10.31 5.99
N SER A 50 -17.38 -11.45 5.36
CA SER A 50 -16.65 -12.69 5.68
C SER A 50 -15.14 -12.53 5.52
N LEU A 51 -14.71 -11.82 4.48
CA LEU A 51 -13.30 -11.51 4.25
C LEU A 51 -12.77 -10.53 5.32
N GLY A 52 -13.54 -9.50 5.67
CA GLY A 52 -13.18 -8.57 6.73
C GLY A 52 -13.00 -9.25 8.08
N GLU A 53 -13.90 -10.19 8.44
CA GLU A 53 -13.75 -11.01 9.64
C GLU A 53 -12.53 -11.92 9.59
N TRP A 54 -12.23 -12.48 8.41
CA TRP A 54 -11.01 -13.27 8.23
C TRP A 54 -9.77 -12.41 8.43
N LEU A 55 -9.73 -11.21 7.85
CA LEU A 55 -8.64 -10.24 8.04
C LEU A 55 -8.45 -9.91 9.52
N GLN A 56 -9.53 -9.61 10.26
CA GLN A 56 -9.46 -9.32 11.69
C GLN A 56 -8.85 -10.47 12.51
N ARG A 57 -9.18 -11.73 12.16
CA ARG A 57 -8.67 -12.91 12.87
C ARG A 57 -7.25 -13.30 12.50
N ASN A 58 -6.74 -12.81 11.37
CA ASN A 58 -5.45 -13.19 10.81
C ASN A 58 -4.47 -12.03 10.68
N VAL A 59 -4.65 -10.95 11.46
CA VAL A 59 -3.71 -9.83 11.47
C VAL A 59 -2.31 -10.35 11.79
N PRO A 60 -1.31 -10.07 10.95
CA PRO A 60 0.07 -10.44 11.23
C PRO A 60 0.59 -9.79 12.51
N VAL A 61 1.59 -10.41 13.13
CA VAL A 61 2.32 -9.76 14.22
C VAL A 61 2.87 -8.44 13.71
N ALA A 62 2.59 -7.37 14.44
CA ALA A 62 2.97 -6.01 14.05
C ALA A 62 4.48 -5.92 13.77
N SER A 63 4.84 -5.33 12.66
CA SER A 63 6.23 -4.98 12.34
C SER A 63 6.67 -3.77 13.17
N ALA A 64 7.99 -3.49 13.21
CA ALA A 64 8.45 -2.22 13.74
C ALA A 64 7.82 -1.07 12.95
N PRO A 65 7.30 -0.02 13.63
CA PRO A 65 6.65 1.09 12.96
C PRO A 65 7.61 1.80 12.01
N ALA A 66 7.05 2.37 10.96
CA ALA A 66 7.76 3.18 9.97
C ALA A 66 6.95 4.42 9.60
N VAL A 67 7.61 5.43 9.06
CA VAL A 67 6.91 6.48 8.33
C VAL A 67 6.43 5.88 7.03
N ILE A 68 5.12 5.91 6.78
CA ILE A 68 4.52 5.44 5.55
C ILE A 68 3.91 6.60 4.78
N HIS A 69 3.92 6.47 3.46
CA HIS A 69 3.33 7.44 2.55
C HIS A 69 1.79 7.33 2.54
N GLY A 70 1.29 6.10 2.60
CA GLY A 70 -0.16 5.80 2.57
C GLY A 70 -0.75 5.69 1.16
N ASP A 71 -0.07 6.26 0.16
CA ASP A 71 -0.45 6.18 -1.26
C ASP A 71 0.77 6.10 -2.19
N TYR A 72 1.71 5.17 -1.90
CA TYR A 72 2.96 5.07 -2.64
C TYR A 72 2.81 4.29 -3.94
N HIS A 73 2.78 5.00 -5.05
CA HIS A 73 2.81 4.43 -6.41
C HIS A 73 3.53 5.39 -7.38
N LEU A 74 3.77 4.95 -8.62
CA LEU A 74 4.60 5.71 -9.57
C LEU A 74 4.09 7.11 -9.87
N ASP A 75 2.77 7.33 -9.91
CA ASP A 75 2.20 8.63 -10.23
C ASP A 75 2.42 9.65 -9.11
N ASN A 76 2.69 9.18 -7.88
CA ASN A 76 3.09 10.02 -6.75
C ASN A 76 4.62 10.17 -6.65
N THR A 77 5.32 10.01 -7.77
CA THR A 77 6.77 10.23 -7.86
C THR A 77 7.14 11.14 -9.02
N LEU A 78 8.16 11.95 -8.84
CA LEU A 78 8.77 12.74 -9.89
C LEU A 78 10.08 12.08 -10.32
N ALA A 79 10.14 11.62 -11.56
CA ALA A 79 11.34 10.99 -12.12
C ALA A 79 12.17 11.99 -12.93
N SER A 80 13.48 11.82 -12.92
CA SER A 80 14.38 12.55 -13.82
C SER A 80 14.13 12.16 -15.27
N LYS A 81 14.26 13.13 -16.17
CA LYS A 81 14.21 12.89 -17.62
C LYS A 81 15.56 12.45 -18.19
N GLU A 82 16.62 12.70 -17.46
CA GLU A 82 18.00 12.49 -17.92
C GLU A 82 18.62 11.23 -17.31
N HIS A 83 18.20 10.84 -16.11
CA HIS A 83 18.77 9.72 -15.36
C HIS A 83 17.65 8.82 -14.80
N PRO A 84 17.90 7.50 -14.61
CA PRO A 84 16.93 6.58 -13.99
C PRO A 84 16.83 6.82 -12.47
N GLU A 85 16.30 7.96 -12.07
CA GLU A 85 16.27 8.45 -10.71
C GLU A 85 14.91 9.04 -10.38
N ILE A 86 14.40 8.76 -9.18
CA ILE A 86 13.25 9.44 -8.58
C ILE A 86 13.79 10.66 -7.82
N LEU A 87 13.37 11.84 -8.25
CA LEU A 87 13.78 13.12 -7.68
C LEU A 87 12.98 13.51 -6.44
N ALA A 88 11.69 13.14 -6.41
CA ALA A 88 10.81 13.45 -5.29
C ALA A 88 9.66 12.44 -5.19
N ILE A 89 9.13 12.33 -3.98
CA ILE A 89 7.83 11.70 -3.66
C ILE A 89 6.89 12.87 -3.34
N ILE A 90 5.68 12.85 -3.88
CA ILE A 90 4.67 13.89 -3.74
C ILE A 90 3.38 13.30 -3.19
N ASP A 91 2.42 14.16 -2.82
CA ASP A 91 1.10 13.78 -2.32
C ASP A 91 1.11 13.04 -0.97
N TRP A 92 1.59 13.76 0.03
CA TRP A 92 1.81 13.25 1.40
C TRP A 92 0.58 13.32 2.31
N GLU A 93 -0.60 13.60 1.78
CA GLU A 93 -1.81 13.83 2.60
C GLU A 93 -2.25 12.61 3.42
N LEU A 94 -1.91 11.41 2.98
CA LEU A 94 -2.20 10.15 3.67
C LEU A 94 -1.03 9.65 4.54
N ALA A 95 0.07 10.40 4.60
CA ALA A 95 1.26 9.98 5.33
C ALA A 95 0.99 9.85 6.83
N THR A 96 1.57 8.83 7.43
CA THR A 96 1.42 8.53 8.85
C THR A 96 2.57 7.68 9.39
N VAL A 97 2.53 7.37 10.68
CA VAL A 97 3.38 6.33 11.27
C VAL A 97 2.55 5.05 11.39
N GLY A 98 3.01 3.98 10.75
CA GLY A 98 2.26 2.75 10.68
C GLY A 98 3.09 1.54 10.25
N ASP A 99 2.43 0.56 9.64
CA ASP A 99 3.07 -0.66 9.14
C ASP A 99 3.52 -0.48 7.68
N CYS A 100 4.83 -0.53 7.45
CA CYS A 100 5.44 -0.30 6.14
C CYS A 100 5.01 -1.29 5.05
N TYR A 101 4.52 -2.47 5.42
CA TYR A 101 4.00 -3.44 4.45
C TYR A 101 2.75 -2.94 3.71
N MET A 102 2.03 -1.95 4.26
CA MET A 102 0.92 -1.31 3.55
C MET A 102 1.39 -0.58 2.29
N ASP A 103 2.44 0.24 2.38
CA ASP A 103 3.00 0.93 1.20
C ASP A 103 3.58 -0.05 0.18
N VAL A 104 4.27 -1.11 0.66
CA VAL A 104 4.79 -2.16 -0.23
C VAL A 104 3.66 -2.86 -0.96
N ALA A 105 2.61 -3.24 -0.26
CA ALA A 105 1.46 -3.90 -0.85
C ALA A 105 0.76 -3.00 -1.88
N LEU A 106 0.59 -1.72 -1.57
CA LEU A 106 0.01 -0.74 -2.47
C LEU A 106 0.87 -0.57 -3.75
N MET A 107 2.17 -0.38 -3.57
CA MET A 107 3.12 -0.33 -4.70
C MET A 107 3.00 -1.57 -5.58
N LEU A 108 2.93 -2.77 -4.99
CA LEU A 108 2.79 -4.02 -5.73
C LEU A 108 1.42 -4.18 -6.39
N MET A 109 0.36 -3.67 -5.78
CA MET A 109 -0.98 -3.69 -6.35
C MET A 109 -1.03 -2.90 -7.66
N PHE A 110 -0.41 -1.73 -7.68
CA PHE A 110 -0.34 -0.88 -8.87
C PHE A 110 0.76 -1.27 -9.86
N TRP A 111 1.70 -2.14 -9.51
CA TRP A 111 2.82 -2.53 -10.36
C TRP A 111 2.48 -3.67 -11.31
N GLY A 112 2.58 -3.44 -12.61
CA GLY A 112 2.61 -4.44 -13.69
C GLY A 112 1.48 -5.47 -13.72
N ASP A 113 1.48 -6.41 -14.53
CA ASP A 113 0.81 -7.71 -14.57
C ASP A 113 -0.72 -7.75 -14.33
N TYR A 114 -1.45 -6.81 -14.92
CA TYR A 114 -2.90 -6.99 -15.03
C TYR A 114 -3.18 -8.05 -16.10
N ARG A 115 -3.79 -9.15 -15.70
CA ARG A 115 -4.21 -10.24 -16.60
C ARG A 115 -5.43 -9.89 -17.44
N THR A 116 -5.97 -8.68 -17.34
CA THR A 116 -7.08 -8.19 -18.12
C THR A 116 -6.60 -7.60 -19.44
N GLN A 117 -7.29 -7.92 -20.53
CA GLN A 117 -6.95 -7.43 -21.88
C GLN A 117 -7.10 -5.91 -22.01
N GLU A 118 -7.98 -5.29 -21.23
CA GLU A 118 -8.15 -3.84 -21.14
C GLU A 118 -8.05 -3.40 -19.69
N PRO A 119 -6.96 -2.71 -19.32
CA PRO A 119 -6.85 -2.12 -18.00
C PRO A 119 -7.89 -1.00 -17.83
N PRO A 120 -8.42 -0.79 -16.62
CA PRO A 120 -9.23 0.39 -16.31
C PRO A 120 -8.52 1.67 -16.74
N ALA A 121 -9.28 2.72 -17.10
CA ALA A 121 -8.71 3.96 -17.67
C ALA A 121 -7.64 4.60 -16.75
N PHE A 122 -7.81 4.55 -15.44
CA PHE A 122 -6.83 5.06 -14.48
C PHE A 122 -5.52 4.24 -14.46
N SER A 123 -5.56 2.97 -14.79
CA SER A 123 -4.35 2.14 -14.84
C SER A 123 -3.47 2.43 -16.06
N ALA A 124 -3.95 3.27 -17.00
CA ALA A 124 -3.11 3.78 -18.09
C ALA A 124 -2.00 4.70 -17.55
N LEU A 125 -2.20 5.37 -16.44
CA LEU A 125 -1.20 6.21 -15.77
C LEU A 125 0.04 5.38 -15.38
N GLN A 126 -0.14 4.14 -14.98
CA GLN A 126 0.95 3.25 -14.56
C GLN A 126 1.46 2.32 -15.68
N ALA A 127 1.21 2.66 -16.94
CA ALA A 127 1.58 1.85 -18.10
C ALA A 127 3.08 1.54 -18.20
N VAL A 128 3.94 2.34 -17.57
CA VAL A 128 5.40 2.10 -17.52
C VAL A 128 5.71 0.74 -16.90
N SER A 129 5.04 0.38 -15.82
CA SER A 129 5.27 -0.88 -15.09
C SER A 129 4.87 -2.14 -15.87
N ARG A 130 4.15 -1.98 -17.00
CA ARG A 130 3.68 -3.09 -17.87
C ARG A 130 4.58 -3.35 -19.06
N ARG A 131 5.60 -2.53 -19.27
CA ARG A 131 6.50 -2.70 -20.41
C ARG A 131 7.37 -3.94 -20.22
N ALA A 132 7.68 -4.62 -21.32
CA ALA A 132 8.69 -5.66 -21.34
C ALA A 132 10.03 -5.09 -20.78
N ALA A 133 10.75 -5.91 -20.03
CA ALA A 133 12.01 -5.55 -19.36
C ALA A 133 11.89 -4.66 -18.11
N VAL A 134 10.69 -4.37 -17.61
CA VAL A 134 10.53 -3.79 -16.28
C VAL A 134 10.65 -4.89 -15.22
N VAL A 135 11.22 -4.55 -14.07
CA VAL A 135 11.36 -5.48 -12.93
C VAL A 135 10.02 -6.06 -12.52
N SER A 136 10.00 -7.34 -12.19
CA SER A 136 8.81 -8.02 -11.69
C SER A 136 8.41 -7.52 -10.30
N ARG A 137 7.14 -7.72 -9.90
CA ARG A 137 6.66 -7.47 -8.52
C ARG A 137 7.54 -8.14 -7.49
N ARG A 138 7.93 -9.39 -7.74
CA ARG A 138 8.79 -10.17 -6.83
C ARG A 138 10.17 -9.53 -6.66
N GLU A 139 10.75 -9.10 -7.75
CA GLU A 139 12.07 -8.45 -7.74
C GLU A 139 11.99 -7.08 -7.05
N LEU A 140 10.95 -6.29 -7.33
CA LEU A 140 10.73 -5.00 -6.70
C LEU A 140 10.59 -5.13 -5.18
N ALA A 141 9.75 -6.05 -4.72
CA ALA A 141 9.58 -6.36 -3.30
C ALA A 141 10.86 -6.90 -2.67
N GLY A 142 11.60 -7.76 -3.39
CA GLY A 142 12.89 -8.29 -2.93
C GLY A 142 13.92 -7.20 -2.68
N ARG A 143 14.07 -6.25 -3.59
CA ARG A 143 14.97 -5.09 -3.41
C ARG A 143 14.63 -4.26 -2.18
N TRP A 144 13.34 -4.00 -1.95
CA TRP A 144 12.90 -3.31 -0.75
C TRP A 144 13.25 -4.11 0.51
N ALA A 145 12.97 -5.40 0.52
CA ALA A 145 13.24 -6.28 1.66
C ALA A 145 14.73 -6.35 2.00
N GLU A 146 15.58 -6.49 0.99
CA GLU A 146 17.04 -6.50 1.13
C GLU A 146 17.56 -5.17 1.68
N SER A 147 17.06 -4.04 1.17
CA SER A 147 17.48 -2.69 1.60
C SER A 147 17.21 -2.42 3.08
N LEU A 148 16.17 -3.03 3.65
CA LEU A 148 15.77 -2.84 5.06
C LEU A 148 16.11 -4.01 5.97
N GLY A 149 16.58 -5.13 5.41
CA GLY A 149 16.75 -6.37 6.17
C GLY A 149 15.43 -6.92 6.72
N ARG A 150 14.29 -6.65 6.06
CA ARG A 150 12.95 -7.08 6.47
C ARG A 150 12.42 -8.18 5.56
N PRO A 151 11.93 -9.31 6.11
CA PRO A 151 11.35 -10.37 5.29
C PRO A 151 10.01 -9.96 4.68
N LEU A 152 9.68 -10.51 3.50
CA LEU A 152 8.38 -10.29 2.82
C LEU A 152 7.29 -11.23 3.35
N ASN A 153 7.12 -11.27 4.66
CA ASN A 153 6.12 -12.12 5.29
C ASN A 153 4.71 -11.51 5.13
N HIS A 154 3.72 -12.39 4.94
CA HIS A 154 2.31 -12.01 4.92
C HIS A 154 1.89 -10.99 3.85
N MET A 155 2.67 -10.79 2.76
CA MET A 155 2.32 -9.83 1.71
C MET A 155 0.94 -10.08 1.11
N ASN A 156 0.51 -11.33 0.97
CA ASN A 156 -0.83 -11.66 0.49
C ASN A 156 -1.93 -11.10 1.40
N PHE A 157 -1.70 -11.06 2.72
CA PHE A 157 -2.64 -10.45 3.65
C PHE A 157 -2.80 -8.94 3.38
N TYR A 158 -1.69 -8.21 3.26
CA TYR A 158 -1.72 -6.76 3.01
C TYR A 158 -2.30 -6.42 1.64
N ILE A 159 -1.96 -7.18 0.61
CA ILE A 159 -2.56 -7.03 -0.73
C ILE A 159 -4.06 -7.29 -0.67
N CYS A 160 -4.50 -8.33 0.03
CA CYS A 160 -5.91 -8.66 0.20
C CYS A 160 -6.65 -7.53 0.94
N LEU A 161 -6.06 -6.98 2.01
CA LEU A 161 -6.62 -5.87 2.75
C LEU A 161 -6.83 -4.63 1.86
N LEU A 162 -5.84 -4.29 1.03
CA LEU A 162 -5.92 -3.13 0.13
C LEU A 162 -6.95 -3.33 -0.98
N TYR A 163 -6.98 -4.49 -1.62
CA TYR A 163 -8.00 -4.78 -2.64
C TYR A 163 -9.43 -4.71 -2.10
N THR A 164 -9.64 -5.05 -0.84
CA THR A 164 -10.97 -4.96 -0.22
C THR A 164 -11.34 -3.53 0.16
N SER A 165 -10.37 -2.69 0.55
CA SER A 165 -10.61 -1.28 0.82
C SER A 165 -10.86 -0.49 -0.46
N ASP A 166 -10.09 -0.72 -1.51
CA ASP A 166 -10.22 -0.07 -2.82
C ASP A 166 -11.55 -0.43 -3.52
N ALA A 167 -11.93 -1.71 -3.52
CA ALA A 167 -13.24 -2.15 -4.00
C ALA A 167 -14.41 -1.52 -3.24
N ALA A 168 -14.18 -1.01 -2.01
CA ALA A 168 -15.17 -0.26 -1.27
C ALA A 168 -15.31 1.16 -1.81
N ASP A 169 -14.21 1.84 -2.11
CA ASP A 169 -14.21 3.23 -2.60
C ASP A 169 -14.83 3.35 -4.01
N ASP A 170 -14.58 2.38 -4.89
CA ASP A 170 -15.19 2.34 -6.24
C ASP A 170 -16.72 2.13 -6.23
N MET A 171 -17.28 1.64 -5.12
CA MET A 171 -18.73 1.45 -5.01
C MET A 171 -19.48 2.72 -4.56
N PHE A 172 -18.76 3.79 -4.20
CA PHE A 172 -19.32 5.09 -3.83
C PHE A 172 -19.25 6.12 -4.97
N ARG A 173 -18.68 5.76 -6.10
CA ARG A 173 -18.68 6.54 -7.35
C ARG A 173 -19.72 5.99 -8.32
#